data_8e80740a8299f5d8e0f06a42c98d85a6
#
_entry.id   8e80740a8299f5d8e0f06a42c98d85a6
#
_cell.length_a   1.000
_cell.length_b   1.000
_cell.length_c   1.000
_cell.angle_alpha   90.00
_cell.angle_beta   90.00
_cell.angle_gamma   90.00
#
_symmetry.space_group_name_H-M   'P 1'
#
loop_
_entity.id
_entity.type
_entity.pdbx_description
1 polymer ?
#
loop_
_entity_poly.entity_id
_entity_poly.type
_entity_poly.pdbx_seq_one_letter_code
_entity_poly.pdbx_strand_id
1 'polypeptide(L)'
;SIINVSSSGSLRPGGDIVPYAAAKAGLNAMTEGLARAFGPAVRVNTLMAGPFLTDISKAWNLDQATQNPFGHLSLQRAGNPPEIVGAALFLASDASSFTTGSILRADGGIP
;
A
#
# COMPACT_ATOMS: atom_id res chain seq x y z
N SER A 1 -17.55 4.50 1.52
CA SER A 1 -16.27 3.77 1.53
C SER A 1 -15.14 4.69 1.97
N ILE A 2 -14.33 4.20 2.89
CA ILE A 2 -13.09 4.86 3.33
C ILE A 2 -11.92 4.00 2.87
N ILE A 3 -10.92 4.62 2.24
CA ILE A 3 -9.70 3.96 1.78
C ILE A 3 -8.51 4.62 2.47
N ASN A 4 -7.84 3.88 3.33
CA ASN A 4 -6.60 4.31 3.95
C ASN A 4 -5.41 3.85 3.11
N VAL A 5 -4.50 4.76 2.77
CA VAL A 5 -3.32 4.43 1.97
C VAL A 5 -2.16 4.09 2.90
N SER A 6 -1.78 2.82 2.90
CA SER A 6 -0.66 2.29 3.69
C SER A 6 0.54 1.99 2.79
N SER A 7 1.54 1.37 3.34
CA SER A 7 2.79 1.03 2.67
C SER A 7 3.20 -0.41 2.97
N SER A 8 3.83 -1.06 2.01
CA SER A 8 4.49 -2.35 2.22
C SER A 8 5.55 -2.31 3.32
N GLY A 9 6.15 -1.13 3.58
CA GLY A 9 7.03 -0.91 4.73
C GLY A 9 6.37 -1.17 6.09
N SER A 10 5.04 -1.17 6.18
CA SER A 10 4.33 -1.54 7.42
C SER A 10 4.43 -3.03 7.77
N LEU A 11 4.68 -3.89 6.79
CA LEU A 11 4.84 -5.34 6.96
C LEU A 11 6.31 -5.78 6.93
N ARG A 12 7.15 -5.03 6.25
CA ARG A 12 8.58 -5.31 6.06
C ARG A 12 9.39 -4.05 6.34
N PRO A 13 9.47 -3.62 7.62
CA PRO A 13 10.15 -2.38 7.98
C PRO A 13 11.66 -2.52 7.82
N GLY A 14 12.27 -1.57 7.09
CA GLY A 14 13.69 -1.34 7.15
C GLY A 14 14.09 -0.55 8.41
N GLY A 15 15.31 -0.67 8.85
CA GLY A 15 15.81 0.05 10.03
C GLY A 15 15.88 1.57 9.85
N ASP A 16 15.83 2.03 8.62
CA ASP A 16 15.87 3.44 8.21
C ASP A 16 14.48 4.11 8.18
N ILE A 17 13.39 3.32 8.25
CA ILE A 17 12.00 3.81 8.16
C ILE A 17 11.15 3.46 9.38
N VAL A 18 11.74 3.21 10.54
CA VAL A 18 11.03 2.70 11.73
C VAL A 18 9.83 3.56 12.14
N PRO A 19 9.90 4.90 12.28
CA PRO A 19 8.73 5.70 12.63
C PRO A 19 7.63 5.67 11.55
N TYR A 20 8.02 5.70 10.30
CA TYR A 20 7.11 5.61 9.16
C TYR A 20 6.39 4.25 9.13
N ALA A 21 7.14 3.16 9.28
CA ALA A 21 6.60 1.81 9.31
C ALA A 21 5.62 1.61 10.47
N ALA A 22 5.96 2.12 11.67
CA ALA A 22 5.09 2.07 12.84
C ALA A 22 3.77 2.82 12.60
N ALA A 23 3.82 4.01 12.01
CA ALA A 23 2.64 4.80 11.67
C ALA A 23 1.73 4.07 10.67
N LYS A 24 2.32 3.48 9.63
CA LYS A 24 1.57 2.73 8.60
C LYS A 24 1.03 1.40 9.12
N ALA A 25 1.73 0.72 10.03
CA ALA A 25 1.22 -0.47 10.71
C ALA A 25 0.04 -0.12 11.64
N GLY A 26 0.13 0.99 12.36
CA GLY A 26 -0.98 1.52 13.16
C GLY A 26 -2.21 1.86 12.29
N LEU A 27 -1.99 2.42 11.09
CA LEU A 27 -3.06 2.69 10.13
C LEU A 27 -3.77 1.40 9.68
N ASN A 28 -3.03 0.32 9.46
CA ASN A 28 -3.62 -0.98 9.11
C ASN A 28 -4.52 -1.49 10.25
N ALA A 29 -4.04 -1.46 11.49
CA ALA A 29 -4.82 -1.87 12.66
C ALA A 29 -6.06 -0.98 12.87
N MET A 30 -5.92 0.34 12.69
CA MET A 30 -7.03 1.29 12.75
C MET A 30 -8.09 0.97 11.69
N THR A 31 -7.70 0.62 10.49
CA THR A 31 -8.63 0.24 9.41
C THR A 31 -9.54 -0.92 9.82
N GLU A 32 -8.99 -1.97 10.42
CA GLU A 32 -9.78 -3.10 10.92
C GLU A 32 -10.74 -2.67 12.03
N GLY A 33 -10.28 -1.86 12.97
CA GLY A 33 -11.10 -1.33 14.04
C GLY A 33 -12.26 -0.49 13.54
N LEU A 34 -11.99 0.43 12.62
CA LEU A 34 -13.00 1.29 11.99
C LEU A 34 -14.01 0.50 11.14
N ALA A 35 -13.57 -0.55 10.45
CA ALA A 35 -14.45 -1.42 9.69
C ALA A 35 -15.52 -2.07 10.59
N ARG A 36 -15.11 -2.50 11.79
CA ARG A 36 -16.05 -3.07 12.78
C ARG A 36 -16.94 -2.00 13.39
N ALA A 37 -16.39 -0.82 13.70
CA ALA A 37 -17.12 0.26 14.35
C ALA A 37 -18.17 0.88 13.41
N PHE A 38 -17.91 0.99 12.11
CA PHE A 38 -18.75 1.68 11.15
C PHE A 38 -19.64 0.75 10.30
N GLY A 39 -19.39 -0.55 10.37
CA GLY A 39 -20.26 -1.52 9.69
C GLY A 39 -21.67 -1.54 10.30
N PRO A 40 -22.71 -1.83 9.49
CA PRO A 40 -22.69 -2.08 8.06
C PRO A 40 -22.73 -0.81 7.18
N ALA A 41 -22.82 0.39 7.78
CA ALA A 41 -23.08 1.63 7.05
C ALA A 41 -21.89 2.08 6.19
N VAL A 42 -20.65 1.88 6.67
CA VAL A 42 -19.43 2.32 5.99
C VAL A 42 -18.43 1.17 5.91
N ARG A 43 -17.91 0.94 4.72
CA ARG A 43 -16.77 0.05 4.50
C ARG A 43 -15.47 0.81 4.70
N VAL A 44 -14.50 0.19 5.34
CA VAL A 44 -13.17 0.78 5.58
C VAL A 44 -12.10 -0.25 5.21
N ASN A 45 -11.26 0.09 4.24
CA ASN A 45 -10.21 -0.80 3.75
C ASN A 45 -8.87 -0.07 3.61
N THR A 46 -7.81 -0.84 3.58
CA THR A 46 -6.46 -0.34 3.31
C THR A 46 -6.06 -0.67 1.87
N LEU A 47 -5.56 0.33 1.16
CA LEU A 47 -4.80 0.17 -0.07
C LEU A 47 -3.30 0.26 0.29
N MET A 48 -2.61 -0.87 0.25
CA MET A 48 -1.20 -0.94 0.58
C MET A 48 -0.37 -0.84 -0.68
N ALA A 49 0.33 0.30 -0.84
CA ALA A 49 1.20 0.53 -1.97
C ALA A 49 2.63 0.03 -1.71
N GLY A 50 3.23 -0.57 -2.72
CA GLY A 50 4.66 -0.80 -2.82
C GLY A 50 5.41 0.41 -3.40
N PRO A 51 6.59 0.19 -3.98
CA PRO A 51 7.35 1.27 -4.60
C PRO A 51 6.71 1.69 -5.93
N PHE A 52 6.29 2.94 -6.02
CA PHE A 52 5.78 3.58 -7.24
C PHE A 52 6.70 4.73 -7.67
N LEU A 53 6.87 4.92 -8.97
CA LEU A 53 7.67 6.00 -9.55
C LEU A 53 6.90 7.32 -9.46
N THR A 54 6.92 7.93 -8.28
CA THR A 54 6.33 9.23 -7.97
C THR A 54 7.41 10.26 -7.67
N ASP A 55 7.04 11.46 -7.26
CA ASP A 55 8.04 12.49 -6.93
C ASP A 55 8.99 12.06 -5.80
N ILE A 56 8.53 11.26 -4.85
CA ILE A 56 9.40 10.74 -3.79
C ILE A 56 10.45 9.77 -4.31
N SER A 57 10.20 9.11 -5.44
CA SER A 57 11.19 8.19 -6.03
C SER A 57 12.44 8.90 -6.54
N LYS A 58 12.37 10.23 -6.74
CA LYS A 58 13.53 11.06 -7.08
C LYS A 58 14.60 11.06 -5.97
N ALA A 59 14.19 10.82 -4.72
CA ALA A 59 15.10 10.65 -3.59
C ALA A 59 15.77 9.26 -3.55
N TRP A 60 15.30 8.32 -4.35
CA TRP A 60 15.90 7.00 -4.47
C TRP A 60 17.05 7.07 -5.46
N ASN A 61 18.27 6.75 -5.03
CA ASN A 61 19.47 6.81 -5.86
C ASN A 61 19.49 5.70 -6.93
N LEU A 62 18.51 5.69 -7.82
CA LEU A 62 18.33 4.64 -8.82
C LEU A 62 19.47 4.62 -9.85
N ASP A 63 20.06 5.80 -10.16
CA ASP A 63 21.14 5.94 -11.14
C ASP A 63 22.48 5.39 -10.64
N GLN A 64 22.63 5.21 -9.31
CA GLN A 64 23.84 4.66 -8.69
C GLN A 64 23.78 3.15 -8.46
N ALA A 65 22.62 2.53 -8.72
CA ALA A 65 22.43 1.10 -8.56
C ALA A 65 23.07 0.36 -9.75
N THR A 66 24.14 -0.37 -9.49
CA THR A 66 24.78 -1.28 -10.45
C THR A 66 23.91 -2.51 -10.74
N GLN A 67 22.85 -2.73 -9.96
CA GLN A 67 21.87 -3.82 -10.08
C GLN A 67 20.46 -3.23 -10.00
N ASN A 68 19.47 -3.95 -10.55
CA ASN A 68 18.06 -3.56 -10.43
C ASN A 68 17.65 -3.47 -8.95
N PRO A 69 17.35 -2.27 -8.40
CA PRO A 69 16.99 -2.08 -7.00
C PRO A 69 15.66 -2.76 -6.64
N PHE A 70 14.85 -3.10 -7.63
CA PHE A 70 13.57 -3.78 -7.48
C PHE A 70 13.62 -5.27 -7.80
N GLY A 71 14.81 -5.83 -7.99
CA GLY A 71 14.98 -7.25 -8.33
C GLY A 71 14.45 -8.23 -7.27
N HIS A 72 14.26 -7.78 -6.04
CA HIS A 72 13.65 -8.55 -4.95
C HIS A 72 12.13 -8.65 -5.06
N LEU A 73 11.47 -7.81 -5.87
CA LEU A 73 10.04 -7.88 -6.13
C LEU A 73 9.74 -8.97 -7.15
N SER A 74 8.59 -9.62 -7.02
CA SER A 74 8.17 -10.64 -8.02
C SER A 74 8.06 -10.05 -9.43
N LEU A 75 7.59 -8.80 -9.56
CA LEU A 75 7.51 -8.11 -10.85
C LEU A 75 8.82 -7.41 -11.25
N GLN A 76 9.84 -7.42 -10.41
CA GLN A 76 11.20 -6.89 -10.64
C GLN A 76 11.25 -5.45 -11.16
N ARG A 77 10.25 -4.66 -10.82
CA ARG A 77 10.17 -3.23 -11.17
C ARG A 77 9.32 -2.46 -10.17
N ALA A 78 9.49 -1.16 -10.11
CA ALA A 78 8.52 -0.28 -9.47
C ALA A 78 7.23 -0.18 -10.31
N GLY A 79 6.13 0.16 -9.66
CA GLY A 79 4.86 0.48 -10.31
C GLY A 79 4.88 1.88 -10.92
N ASN A 80 4.14 2.07 -12.00
CA ASN A 80 3.84 3.41 -12.51
C ASN A 80 2.57 3.95 -11.83
N PRO A 81 2.46 5.26 -11.57
CA PRO A 81 1.32 5.83 -10.85
C PRO A 81 -0.06 5.41 -11.35
N PRO A 82 -0.34 5.29 -12.67
CA PRO A 82 -1.63 4.83 -13.14
C PRO A 82 -2.01 3.40 -12.72
N GLU A 83 -1.04 2.56 -12.36
CA GLU A 83 -1.29 1.16 -12.02
C GLU A 83 -1.98 0.98 -10.65
N ILE A 84 -1.99 2.01 -9.79
CA ILE A 84 -2.70 1.98 -8.51
C ILE A 84 -4.21 2.27 -8.68
N VAL A 85 -4.61 2.90 -9.78
CA VAL A 85 -5.96 3.43 -9.99
C VAL A 85 -7.01 2.32 -9.97
N GLY A 86 -6.75 1.19 -10.61
CA GLY A 86 -7.68 0.05 -10.62
C GLY A 86 -7.99 -0.49 -9.23
N ALA A 87 -6.96 -0.61 -8.37
CA ALA A 87 -7.12 -1.06 -6.99
C ALA A 87 -7.93 -0.03 -6.16
N ALA A 88 -7.67 1.25 -6.34
CA ALA A 88 -8.41 2.32 -5.67
C ALA A 88 -9.88 2.34 -6.11
N LEU A 89 -10.16 2.21 -7.40
CA LEU A 89 -11.52 2.15 -7.94
C LEU A 89 -12.29 0.91 -7.45
N PHE A 90 -11.64 -0.25 -7.38
CA PHE A 90 -12.25 -1.44 -6.79
C PHE A 90 -12.73 -1.17 -5.37
N LEU A 91 -11.88 -0.61 -4.50
CA LEU A 91 -12.23 -0.32 -3.12
C LEU A 91 -13.26 0.81 -2.98
N ALA A 92 -13.26 1.78 -3.89
CA ALA A 92 -14.17 2.92 -3.88
C ALA A 92 -15.57 2.59 -4.41
N SER A 93 -15.71 1.54 -5.20
CA SER A 93 -16.95 1.20 -5.91
C SER A 93 -17.71 0.04 -5.27
N ASP A 94 -18.92 -0.22 -5.78
CA ASP A 94 -19.75 -1.36 -5.37
C ASP A 94 -19.16 -2.72 -5.77
N ALA A 95 -18.14 -2.73 -6.64
CA ALA A 95 -17.39 -3.95 -6.95
C ALA A 95 -16.78 -4.58 -5.68
N SER A 96 -16.51 -3.79 -4.64
CA SER A 96 -16.02 -4.24 -3.33
C SER A 96 -17.09 -4.21 -2.24
N SER A 97 -18.37 -4.33 -2.59
CA SER A 97 -19.51 -4.20 -1.65
C SER A 97 -19.48 -5.18 -0.47
N PHE A 98 -18.81 -6.33 -0.62
CA PHE A 98 -18.63 -7.32 0.43
C PHE A 98 -17.21 -7.33 1.02
N THR A 99 -16.45 -6.22 0.84
CA THR A 99 -15.07 -6.08 1.30
C THR A 99 -14.96 -4.93 2.29
N THR A 100 -14.62 -5.25 3.54
CA THR A 100 -14.33 -4.27 4.60
C THR A 100 -13.30 -4.85 5.58
N GLY A 101 -12.51 -4.00 6.20
CA GLY A 101 -11.42 -4.42 7.10
C GLY A 101 -10.26 -5.12 6.40
N SER A 102 -10.17 -5.01 5.09
CA SER A 102 -9.18 -5.73 4.27
C SER A 102 -7.99 -4.85 3.91
N ILE A 103 -6.87 -5.51 3.62
CA ILE A 103 -5.68 -4.90 3.04
C ILE A 103 -5.54 -5.40 1.61
N LEU A 104 -5.70 -4.51 0.64
CA LEU A 104 -5.44 -4.78 -0.77
C LEU A 104 -4.01 -4.33 -1.10
N ARG A 105 -3.16 -5.26 -1.47
CA ARG A 105 -1.76 -4.99 -1.80
C ARG A 105 -1.60 -4.70 -3.30
N ALA A 106 -0.92 -3.60 -3.62
CA ALA A 106 -0.45 -3.26 -4.95
C ALA A 106 1.04 -2.88 -4.85
N ASP A 107 1.90 -3.89 -4.77
CA ASP A 107 3.29 -3.73 -4.35
C ASP A 107 4.32 -4.48 -5.20
N GLY A 108 3.90 -5.03 -6.33
CA GLY A 108 4.80 -5.78 -7.22
C GLY A 108 5.25 -7.13 -6.66
N GLY A 109 4.61 -7.61 -5.58
CA GLY A 109 4.94 -8.88 -4.94
C GLY A 109 6.15 -8.78 -4.01
N ILE A 110 6.10 -7.89 -3.03
CA ILE A 110 7.08 -7.85 -1.93
C ILE A 110 6.95 -9.15 -1.12
N PRO A 111 8.06 -9.87 -0.90
CA PRO A 111 8.06 -11.13 -0.16
C PRO A 111 7.74 -10.97 1.33
#